data_021d170de98f315407299a5eaf2241b9
#
_entry.id   021d170de98f315407299a5eaf2241b9
#
_cell.length_a   1.000
_cell.length_b   1.000
_cell.length_c   1.000
_cell.angle_alpha   90.00
_cell.angle_beta   90.00
_cell.angle_gamma   90.00
#
_symmetry.space_group_name_H-M   'P 1'
#
loop_
_entity.id
_entity.type
_entity.pdbx_description
1 polymer ?
#
loop_
_entity_poly.entity_id
_entity_poly.type
_entity_poly.pdbx_seq_one_letter_code
_entity_poly.pdbx_strand_id
1 'polypeptide(L)'
;MPIQEETIEQVNLATSKYKYGFSTDLEVDKAPKGLNENIIRLISSKKNEPKWMLDWRLKAFEIWNKMKEPEWAKVNYPKIDYQDIYYYSAPKNTEKLKSLDEVDPELIKTYEKLGIPLNEQKALALSLIHISEPT
;
A
#
# COMPACT_ATOMS: atom_id res chain seq x y z
N MET A 1 0.20 26.90 -36.22
CA MET A 1 -0.98 26.13 -35.82
C MET A 1 -0.88 25.90 -34.33
N PRO A 2 -1.72 26.46 -33.52
CA PRO A 2 -1.75 26.11 -32.13
C PRO A 2 -2.37 24.73 -32.01
N ILE A 3 -1.56 23.67 -32.19
CA ILE A 3 -1.94 22.39 -31.70
C ILE A 3 -1.73 22.54 -30.21
N GLN A 4 -2.82 23.11 -29.39
CA GLN A 4 -3.17 22.03 -28.65
C GLN A 4 -2.77 22.14 -27.21
N GLU A 5 -3.05 23.26 -26.68
CA GLU A 5 -3.25 23.38 -25.24
C GLU A 5 -4.30 22.33 -24.80
N GLU A 6 -5.37 22.15 -25.56
CA GLU A 6 -6.38 21.10 -25.30
C GLU A 6 -5.81 19.68 -25.35
N THR A 7 -4.87 19.39 -26.25
CA THR A 7 -4.28 18.05 -26.35
C THR A 7 -3.29 17.79 -25.21
N ILE A 8 -2.55 18.82 -24.81
CA ILE A 8 -1.63 18.74 -23.67
C ILE A 8 -2.40 18.62 -22.36
N GLU A 9 -3.52 19.32 -22.24
CA GLU A 9 -4.42 19.23 -21.08
C GLU A 9 -5.09 17.86 -20.98
N GLN A 10 -5.54 17.29 -22.09
CA GLN A 10 -6.07 15.93 -22.14
C GLN A 10 -5.01 14.86 -21.84
N VAL A 11 -3.79 15.02 -22.33
CA VAL A 11 -2.66 14.12 -22.01
C VAL A 11 -2.27 14.25 -20.54
N ASN A 12 -2.25 15.46 -19.99
CA ASN A 12 -1.97 15.69 -18.59
C ASN A 12 -3.07 15.16 -17.68
N LEU A 13 -4.35 15.27 -18.08
CA LEU A 13 -5.46 14.64 -17.37
C LEU A 13 -5.40 13.11 -17.44
N ALA A 14 -4.99 12.56 -18.57
CA ALA A 14 -4.85 11.12 -18.75
C ALA A 14 -3.64 10.54 -18.00
N THR A 15 -2.58 11.33 -17.82
CA THR A 15 -1.39 10.93 -17.05
C THR A 15 -1.51 11.24 -15.56
N SER A 16 -2.28 12.25 -15.16
CA SER A 16 -2.50 12.58 -13.75
C SER A 16 -3.51 11.65 -13.07
N LYS A 17 -4.43 11.05 -13.83
CA LYS A 17 -5.31 9.99 -13.35
C LYS A 17 -4.86 8.68 -13.96
N TYR A 18 -4.36 7.82 -13.13
CA TYR A 18 -4.04 6.45 -13.52
C TYR A 18 -5.22 5.86 -14.31
N LYS A 19 -5.00 5.52 -15.58
CA LYS A 19 -6.08 5.02 -16.45
C LYS A 19 -6.75 3.74 -15.93
N TYR A 20 -6.01 2.98 -15.12
CA TYR A 20 -6.41 1.70 -14.49
C TYR A 20 -6.25 1.70 -12.97
N GLY A 21 -6.12 2.87 -12.36
CA GLY A 21 -5.95 3.01 -10.93
C GLY A 21 -6.66 4.23 -10.38
N PHE A 22 -6.64 4.33 -9.07
CA PHE A 22 -7.24 5.44 -8.33
C PHE A 22 -6.42 5.69 -7.07
N SER A 23 -6.44 6.91 -6.58
CA SER A 23 -5.96 7.26 -5.26
C SER A 23 -7.12 7.31 -4.27
N THR A 24 -6.88 6.85 -3.07
CA THR A 24 -7.84 6.95 -1.96
C THR A 24 -7.27 7.80 -0.84
N ASP A 25 -8.10 8.61 -0.22
CA ASP A 25 -7.75 9.44 0.94
C ASP A 25 -8.07 8.72 2.27
N LEU A 26 -7.98 7.40 2.29
CA LEU A 26 -8.20 6.62 3.50
C LEU A 26 -7.14 6.96 4.55
N GLU A 27 -7.59 7.18 5.77
CA GLU A 27 -6.69 7.33 6.90
C GLU A 27 -5.94 6.01 7.17
N VAL A 28 -4.63 6.10 7.14
CA VAL A 28 -3.75 4.95 7.36
C VAL A 28 -2.76 5.21 8.48
N ASP A 29 -2.42 4.16 9.20
CA ASP A 29 -1.29 4.13 10.12
C ASP A 29 -0.04 3.76 9.31
N LYS A 30 0.85 4.73 9.11
CA LYS A 30 2.08 4.54 8.34
C LYS A 30 3.29 4.65 9.26
N ALA A 31 4.23 3.74 9.11
CA ALA A 31 5.56 3.92 9.65
C ALA A 31 6.32 5.02 8.88
N PRO A 32 7.33 5.66 9.49
CA PRO A 32 8.23 6.55 8.75
C PRO A 32 8.86 5.88 7.53
N LYS A 33 9.22 6.68 6.54
CA LYS A 33 9.95 6.20 5.36
C LYS A 33 11.28 5.57 5.72
N GLY A 34 11.70 4.60 4.94
CA GLY A 34 12.97 3.91 5.08
C GLY A 34 12.86 2.59 5.80
N LEU A 35 13.86 1.75 5.59
CA LEU A 35 13.98 0.45 6.24
C LEU A 35 15.23 0.46 7.13
N ASN A 36 15.01 0.22 8.42
CA ASN A 36 16.04 0.06 9.43
C ASN A 36 15.54 -0.93 10.49
N GLU A 37 16.38 -1.25 11.45
CA GLU A 37 16.03 -2.19 12.53
C GLU A 37 14.80 -1.74 13.33
N ASN A 38 14.64 -0.44 13.56
CA ASN A 38 13.50 0.09 14.31
C ASN A 38 12.18 -0.14 13.57
N ILE A 39 12.17 0.04 12.25
CA ILE A 39 11.00 -0.23 11.41
C ILE A 39 10.66 -1.73 11.42
N ILE A 40 11.67 -2.59 11.34
CA ILE A 40 11.48 -4.05 11.39
C ILE A 40 10.89 -4.46 12.75
N ARG A 41 11.39 -3.92 13.84
CA ARG A 41 10.85 -4.16 15.19
C ARG A 41 9.43 -3.64 15.34
N LEU A 42 9.13 -2.47 14.77
CA LEU A 42 7.79 -1.90 14.76
C LEU A 42 6.81 -2.82 14.00
N ILE A 43 7.17 -3.27 12.81
CA ILE A 43 6.34 -4.19 12.00
C ILE A 43 6.08 -5.49 12.76
N SER A 44 7.11 -6.08 13.35
CA SER A 44 6.99 -7.31 14.12
C SER A 44 6.08 -7.14 15.35
N SER A 45 6.19 -6.01 16.03
CA SER A 45 5.33 -5.65 17.17
C SER A 45 3.86 -5.47 16.74
N LYS A 46 3.62 -4.76 15.65
CA LYS A 46 2.27 -4.53 15.11
C LYS A 46 1.58 -5.84 14.69
N LYS A 47 2.36 -6.81 14.25
CA LYS A 47 1.88 -8.15 13.85
C LYS A 47 1.84 -9.16 15.00
N ASN A 48 2.27 -8.78 16.21
CA ASN A 48 2.38 -9.68 17.35
C ASN A 48 3.19 -10.96 17.04
N GLU A 49 4.28 -10.81 16.31
CA GLU A 49 5.12 -11.93 15.89
C GLU A 49 5.92 -12.48 17.07
N PRO A 50 6.18 -13.79 17.11
CA PRO A 50 7.05 -14.39 18.10
C PRO A 50 8.50 -13.90 17.92
N LYS A 51 9.28 -13.97 19.00
CA LYS A 51 10.67 -13.48 19.03
C LYS A 51 11.55 -14.10 17.92
N TRP A 52 11.41 -15.39 17.65
CA TRP A 52 12.19 -16.07 16.62
C TRP A 52 11.97 -15.47 15.21
N MET A 53 10.74 -15.00 14.93
CA MET A 53 10.42 -14.36 13.66
C MET A 53 11.08 -12.99 13.53
N LEU A 54 11.11 -12.22 14.61
CA LEU A 54 11.84 -10.96 14.67
C LEU A 54 13.33 -11.17 14.45
N ASP A 55 13.92 -12.15 15.13
CA ASP A 55 15.34 -12.49 15.00
C ASP A 55 15.68 -12.89 13.56
N TRP A 56 14.80 -13.65 12.92
CA TRP A 56 14.91 -14.03 11.50
C TRP A 56 14.86 -12.82 10.57
N ARG A 57 13.93 -11.89 10.82
CA ARG A 57 13.80 -10.65 10.02
C ARG A 57 15.04 -9.77 10.15
N LEU A 58 15.58 -9.62 11.34
CA LEU A 58 16.80 -8.83 11.58
C LEU A 58 18.01 -9.45 10.88
N LYS A 59 18.12 -10.76 10.90
CA LYS A 59 19.16 -11.48 10.17
C LYS A 59 19.01 -11.32 8.64
N ALA A 60 17.80 -11.42 8.15
CA ALA A 60 17.50 -11.18 6.73
C ALA A 60 17.85 -9.73 6.32
N PHE A 61 17.59 -8.78 7.18
CA PHE A 61 17.97 -7.38 6.95
C PHE A 61 19.48 -7.16 6.87
N GLU A 62 20.25 -7.81 7.74
CA GLU A 62 21.73 -7.79 7.66
C GLU A 62 22.24 -8.33 6.32
N ILE A 63 21.66 -9.43 5.85
CA ILE A 63 22.02 -10.05 4.56
C ILE A 63 21.66 -9.08 3.44
N TRP A 64 20.46 -8.51 3.47
CA TRP A 64 19.99 -7.56 2.46
C TRP A 64 20.90 -6.33 2.35
N ASN A 65 21.38 -5.78 3.46
CA ASN A 65 22.30 -4.64 3.46
C ASN A 65 23.65 -4.93 2.78
N LYS A 66 24.04 -6.20 2.71
CA LYS A 66 25.28 -6.66 2.06
C LYS A 66 25.08 -7.00 0.59
N MET A 67 23.83 -7.15 0.15
CA MET A 67 23.50 -7.47 -1.24
C MET A 67 23.66 -6.26 -2.14
N LYS A 68 24.03 -6.53 -3.37
CA LYS A 68 24.03 -5.53 -4.44
C LYS A 68 22.94 -5.87 -5.45
N GLU A 69 22.30 -4.84 -5.96
CA GLU A 69 21.35 -4.97 -7.04
C GLU A 69 22.01 -5.57 -8.29
N PRO A 70 21.40 -6.54 -8.97
CA PRO A 70 21.98 -7.16 -10.16
C PRO A 70 22.14 -6.13 -11.30
N GLU A 71 23.30 -6.12 -11.93
CA GLU A 71 23.62 -5.22 -13.07
C GLU A 71 23.72 -5.98 -14.41
N TRP A 72 23.60 -7.29 -14.40
CA TRP A 72 23.75 -8.16 -15.57
C TRP A 72 22.59 -8.11 -16.55
N ALA A 73 21.41 -7.69 -16.12
CA ALA A 73 20.24 -7.60 -16.98
C ALA A 73 20.27 -6.36 -17.88
N LYS A 74 19.91 -6.51 -19.16
CA LYS A 74 19.79 -5.41 -20.11
C LYS A 74 18.48 -4.65 -19.92
N VAL A 75 18.31 -4.04 -18.77
CA VAL A 75 17.15 -3.23 -18.44
C VAL A 75 17.61 -1.84 -18.00
N ASN A 76 16.88 -0.84 -18.44
CA ASN A 76 17.11 0.55 -18.02
C ASN A 76 15.95 0.98 -17.14
N TYR A 77 16.24 1.32 -15.90
CA TYR A 77 15.28 1.87 -14.95
C TYR A 77 15.96 2.93 -14.08
N PRO A 78 15.21 3.89 -13.55
CA PRO A 78 15.75 4.87 -12.61
C PRO A 78 16.32 4.19 -11.37
N LYS A 79 17.37 4.74 -10.80
CA LYS A 79 17.91 4.25 -9.54
C LYS A 79 16.84 4.33 -8.45
N ILE A 80 16.61 3.21 -7.76
CA ILE A 80 15.63 3.12 -6.69
C ILE A 80 16.27 3.61 -5.38
N ASP A 81 15.63 4.56 -4.73
CA ASP A 81 15.97 4.94 -3.37
C ASP A 81 15.13 4.12 -2.38
N TYR A 82 15.73 3.08 -1.83
CA TYR A 82 15.07 2.18 -0.89
C TYR A 82 14.76 2.83 0.46
N GLN A 83 15.32 3.99 0.76
CA GLN A 83 15.04 4.73 1.99
C GLN A 83 13.91 5.76 1.82
N ASP A 84 13.45 6.00 0.60
CA ASP A 84 12.31 6.87 0.30
C ASP A 84 11.00 6.10 0.05
N ILE A 85 10.83 4.98 0.71
CA ILE A 85 9.69 4.07 0.57
C ILE A 85 9.07 3.82 1.95
N TYR A 86 7.73 3.73 2.00
CA TYR A 86 7.01 3.27 3.17
C TYR A 86 6.93 1.75 3.17
N TYR A 87 7.45 1.12 4.20
CA TYR A 87 7.46 -0.34 4.33
C TYR A 87 6.30 -0.91 5.16
N TYR A 88 5.57 -0.04 5.83
CA TYR A 88 4.38 -0.41 6.58
C TYR A 88 3.30 0.64 6.42
N SER A 89 2.12 0.19 6.07
CA SER A 89 0.90 1.00 6.01
C SER A 89 -0.29 0.09 6.30
N ALA A 90 -1.13 0.47 7.24
CA ALA A 90 -2.33 -0.26 7.59
C ALA A 90 -3.51 0.70 7.80
N PRO A 91 -4.75 0.29 7.53
CA PRO A 91 -5.92 1.08 7.88
C PRO A 91 -5.96 1.35 9.38
N LYS A 92 -6.33 2.56 9.78
CA LYS A 92 -6.46 2.91 11.21
C LYS A 92 -7.61 2.17 11.89
N ASN A 93 -8.65 1.85 11.15
CA ASN A 93 -9.87 1.26 11.68
C ASN A 93 -9.87 -0.25 11.43
N THR A 94 -9.63 -1.03 12.50
CA THR A 94 -9.59 -2.50 12.47
C THR A 94 -10.75 -3.15 13.22
N GLU A 95 -11.74 -2.36 13.66
CA GLU A 95 -12.91 -2.89 14.36
C GLU A 95 -13.81 -3.69 13.40
N LYS A 96 -14.35 -4.80 13.91
CA LYS A 96 -15.30 -5.62 13.16
C LYS A 96 -16.57 -4.84 12.87
N LEU A 97 -16.77 -4.48 11.63
CA LEU A 97 -17.94 -3.79 11.16
C LEU A 97 -19.08 -4.78 10.93
N LYS A 98 -20.29 -4.45 11.39
CA LYS A 98 -21.47 -5.30 11.25
C LYS A 98 -22.29 -4.97 10.01
N SER A 99 -22.13 -3.77 9.48
CA SER A 99 -22.88 -3.29 8.32
C SER A 99 -22.06 -2.34 7.47
N LEU A 100 -22.51 -2.08 6.24
CA LEU A 100 -21.89 -1.07 5.36
C LEU A 100 -22.01 0.36 5.89
N ASP A 101 -22.98 0.63 6.75
CA ASP A 101 -23.19 1.96 7.32
C ASP A 101 -22.07 2.34 8.30
N GLU A 102 -21.38 1.35 8.85
CA GLU A 102 -20.23 1.52 9.73
C GLU A 102 -18.91 1.66 8.97
N VAL A 103 -18.93 1.44 7.65
CA VAL A 103 -17.75 1.53 6.79
C VAL A 103 -17.42 2.99 6.49
N ASP A 104 -16.13 3.32 6.41
CA ASP A 104 -15.67 4.64 6.00
C ASP A 104 -16.31 5.03 4.64
N PRO A 105 -16.99 6.18 4.54
CA PRO A 105 -17.59 6.65 3.29
C PRO A 105 -16.61 6.73 2.12
N GLU A 106 -15.35 7.02 2.38
CA GLU A 106 -14.31 7.06 1.35
C GLU A 106 -14.01 5.67 0.75
N LEU A 107 -14.10 4.63 1.57
CA LEU A 107 -13.96 3.25 1.11
C LEU A 107 -15.13 2.85 0.20
N ILE A 108 -16.35 3.23 0.56
CA ILE A 108 -17.55 3.00 -0.26
C ILE A 108 -17.45 3.73 -1.61
N LYS A 109 -17.03 4.99 -1.60
CA LYS A 109 -16.78 5.74 -2.83
C LYS A 109 -15.72 5.08 -3.71
N THR A 110 -14.69 4.50 -3.10
CA THR A 110 -13.65 3.75 -3.80
C THR A 110 -14.24 2.53 -4.51
N TYR A 111 -15.09 1.77 -3.85
CA TYR A 111 -15.77 0.62 -4.44
C TYR A 111 -16.71 1.04 -5.57
N GLU A 112 -17.42 2.15 -5.44
CA GLU A 112 -18.26 2.71 -6.49
C GLU A 112 -17.43 3.13 -7.72
N LYS A 113 -16.28 3.76 -7.52
CA LYS A 113 -15.34 4.11 -8.59
C LYS A 113 -14.83 2.89 -9.35
N LEU A 114 -14.67 1.77 -8.66
CA LEU A 114 -14.26 0.49 -9.25
C LEU A 114 -15.41 -0.26 -9.94
N GLY A 115 -16.65 0.20 -9.78
CA GLY A 115 -17.82 -0.48 -10.31
C GLY A 115 -18.14 -1.79 -9.62
N ILE A 116 -17.77 -1.94 -8.35
CA ILE A 116 -18.04 -3.16 -7.57
C ILE A 116 -19.50 -3.19 -7.14
N PRO A 117 -20.26 -4.27 -7.41
CA PRO A 117 -21.64 -4.40 -6.96
C PRO A 117 -21.79 -4.33 -5.44
N LEU A 118 -22.94 -3.83 -4.97
CA LEU A 118 -23.18 -3.60 -3.54
C LEU A 118 -23.05 -4.83 -2.66
N ASN A 119 -23.47 -5.99 -3.14
CA ASN A 119 -23.31 -7.27 -2.42
C ASN A 119 -21.84 -7.68 -2.27
N GLU A 120 -21.03 -7.43 -3.29
CA GLU A 120 -19.57 -7.66 -3.22
C GLU A 120 -18.87 -6.63 -2.34
N GLN A 121 -19.32 -5.37 -2.34
CA GLN A 121 -18.84 -4.36 -1.42
C GLN A 121 -19.01 -4.79 0.04
N LYS A 122 -20.17 -5.37 0.38
CA LYS A 122 -20.44 -5.95 1.71
C LYS A 122 -19.44 -7.05 2.05
N ALA A 123 -19.27 -8.00 1.15
CA ALA A 123 -18.35 -9.11 1.36
C ALA A 123 -16.91 -8.62 1.55
N LEU A 124 -16.43 -7.69 0.71
CA LEU A 124 -15.09 -7.13 0.80
C LEU A 124 -14.87 -6.31 2.07
N ALA A 125 -15.78 -5.41 2.40
CA ALA A 125 -15.67 -4.55 3.57
C ALA A 125 -15.69 -5.35 4.88
N LEU A 126 -16.49 -6.41 4.95
CA LEU A 126 -16.58 -7.27 6.13
C LEU A 126 -15.48 -8.34 6.18
N SER A 127 -14.92 -8.76 5.04
CA SER A 127 -13.89 -9.78 4.96
C SER A 127 -12.46 -9.23 5.11
N LEU A 128 -12.20 -7.99 4.76
CA LEU A 128 -10.90 -7.33 4.96
C LEU A 128 -10.45 -7.36 6.42
N ILE A 129 -11.38 -7.42 7.35
CA ILE A 129 -11.11 -7.51 8.77
C ILE A 129 -10.63 -8.93 9.15
N HIS A 130 -11.09 -9.97 8.46
CA HIS A 130 -10.68 -11.35 8.68
C HIS A 130 -9.29 -11.67 8.11
N ILE A 131 -8.84 -10.98 7.09
CA ILE A 131 -7.51 -11.14 6.48
C ILE A 131 -6.40 -10.63 7.41
N SER A 132 -6.69 -9.65 8.25
CA SER A 132 -5.73 -9.08 9.20
C SER A 132 -5.71 -9.75 10.57
N GLU A 133 -6.61 -10.70 10.84
CA GLU A 133 -6.57 -11.51 12.07
C GLU A 133 -5.53 -12.63 11.92
N PRO A 134 -4.56 -12.73 12.84
CA PRO A 134 -3.69 -13.90 12.88
C PRO A 134 -4.50 -15.13 13.23
N THR A 135 -4.52 -16.10 12.35
CA THR A 135 -5.03 -17.44 12.65
C THR A 135 -4.05 -18.17 13.54
#